data_fbe082b51e184f5f7c01a224df1f985a
#
_entry.id   fbe082b51e184f5f7c01a224df1f985a
#
_cell.length_a   1.000
_cell.length_b   1.000
_cell.length_c   1.000
_cell.angle_alpha   90.00
_cell.angle_beta   90.00
_cell.angle_gamma   90.00
#
_symmetry.space_group_name_H-M   'P 1'
#
loop_
_entity.id
_entity.type
_entity.pdbx_description
1 polymer ?
#
loop_
_entity_poly.entity_id
_entity_poly.type
_entity_poly.pdbx_seq_one_letter_code
_entity_poly.pdbx_strand_id
1 'polypeptide(L)'
;NYVECEPALHHNIGLLEKDPEIVIRGIEYAMEATGAKKAYIAIKGKNKKAIAAIKKHLSGLKNIEVRELKDMYPMGEERAIIHAIFGNWLEPTQLPLDAKCVVLNAETLSNITRAVEDRKPVIDKDITVVGKIKGGNAPHLLYEVPIGTPIKNLIEECGGIDGEYGEVVIGGPYTGKAEDLENAVVTKMSGGAIVT
;
A
#
# COMPACT_ATOMS: atom_id res chain seq x y z
N ASN A 1 -4.09 -2.01 -6.83
CA ASN A 1 -2.89 -2.80 -6.59
C ASN A 1 -2.65 -3.00 -5.09
N TYR A 2 -2.82 -4.23 -4.59
CA TYR A 2 -2.50 -4.69 -3.23
C TYR A 2 -1.38 -5.74 -3.23
N VAL A 3 -0.60 -5.78 -4.29
CA VAL A 3 0.54 -6.70 -4.43
C VAL A 3 1.79 -6.00 -3.93
N GLU A 4 1.94 -5.96 -2.61
CA GLU A 4 3.13 -5.34 -2.00
C GLU A 4 4.40 -6.06 -2.43
N CYS A 5 5.34 -5.34 -3.05
CA CYS A 5 6.64 -5.86 -3.47
C CYS A 5 7.71 -5.73 -2.40
N GLU A 6 7.56 -4.73 -1.52
CA GLU A 6 8.50 -4.50 -0.45
C GLU A 6 8.29 -5.50 0.69
N PRO A 7 9.25 -6.37 0.98
CA PRO A 7 9.17 -7.21 2.17
C PRO A 7 9.04 -6.32 3.42
N ALA A 8 8.40 -6.84 4.44
CA ALA A 8 8.17 -6.17 5.71
C ALA A 8 7.17 -5.00 5.70
N LEU A 9 6.71 -4.47 4.56
CA LEU A 9 5.67 -3.47 4.52
C LEU A 9 4.27 -4.11 4.50
N HIS A 10 3.38 -3.67 5.38
CA HIS A 10 2.06 -4.27 5.58
C HIS A 10 0.90 -3.27 5.68
N HIS A 11 1.16 -1.96 5.68
CA HIS A 11 0.14 -0.92 5.88
C HIS A 11 -0.99 -1.01 4.84
N ASN A 12 -0.69 -1.26 3.56
CA ASN A 12 -1.70 -1.39 2.52
C ASN A 12 -2.66 -2.58 2.77
N ILE A 13 -2.11 -3.73 3.15
CA ILE A 13 -2.92 -4.91 3.50
C ILE A 13 -3.71 -4.68 4.77
N GLY A 14 -3.08 -4.06 5.77
CA GLY A 14 -3.75 -3.68 7.01
C GLY A 14 -4.93 -2.72 6.79
N LEU A 15 -4.78 -1.74 5.90
CA LEU A 15 -5.89 -0.85 5.52
C LEU A 15 -7.06 -1.64 4.92
N LEU A 16 -6.80 -2.58 4.02
CA LEU A 16 -7.84 -3.41 3.42
C LEU A 16 -8.54 -4.31 4.44
N GLU A 17 -7.84 -4.75 5.47
CA GLU A 17 -8.44 -5.52 6.57
C GLU A 17 -9.26 -4.65 7.52
N LYS A 18 -8.82 -3.40 7.73
CA LYS A 18 -9.43 -2.45 8.66
C LYS A 18 -10.68 -1.79 8.08
N ASP A 19 -10.58 -1.30 6.85
CA ASP A 19 -11.65 -0.55 6.16
C ASP A 19 -11.70 -0.89 4.66
N PRO A 20 -12.26 -2.06 4.30
CA PRO A 20 -12.42 -2.44 2.90
C PRO A 20 -13.39 -1.53 2.13
N GLU A 21 -14.35 -0.89 2.81
CA GLU A 21 -15.38 -0.06 2.17
C GLU A 21 -14.79 1.23 1.60
N ILE A 22 -13.87 1.89 2.30
CA ILE A 22 -13.23 3.11 1.80
C ILE A 22 -12.48 2.84 0.50
N VAL A 23 -11.91 1.64 0.36
CA VAL A 23 -11.19 1.21 -0.84
C VAL A 23 -12.16 0.96 -1.99
N ILE A 24 -13.28 0.29 -1.73
CA ILE A 24 -14.31 0.01 -2.75
C ILE A 24 -14.86 1.31 -3.30
N ARG A 25 -15.23 2.27 -2.44
CA ARG A 25 -15.70 3.59 -2.89
C ARG A 25 -14.64 4.31 -3.75
N GLY A 26 -13.36 4.24 -3.35
CA GLY A 26 -12.27 4.78 -4.16
C GLY A 26 -12.13 4.13 -5.53
N ILE A 27 -12.38 2.82 -5.64
CA ILE A 27 -12.44 2.12 -6.94
C ILE A 27 -13.62 2.63 -7.77
N GLU A 28 -14.79 2.79 -7.17
CA GLU A 28 -15.99 3.28 -7.87
C GLU A 28 -15.78 4.70 -8.41
N TYR A 29 -15.21 5.61 -7.61
CA TYR A 29 -14.84 6.96 -8.06
C TYR A 29 -13.80 6.95 -9.17
N ALA A 30 -12.78 6.11 -9.06
CA ALA A 30 -11.78 5.96 -10.11
C ALA A 30 -12.38 5.40 -11.42
N MET A 31 -13.30 4.45 -11.33
CA MET A 31 -14.02 3.92 -12.49
C MET A 31 -14.92 4.99 -13.14
N GLU A 32 -15.62 5.79 -12.35
CA GLU A 32 -16.43 6.89 -12.85
C GLU A 32 -15.57 7.92 -13.60
N ALA A 33 -14.48 8.36 -12.97
CA ALA A 33 -13.58 9.36 -13.55
C ALA A 33 -12.90 8.90 -14.85
N THR A 34 -12.58 7.60 -14.96
CA THR A 34 -11.90 7.04 -16.13
C THR A 34 -12.84 6.45 -17.18
N GLY A 35 -14.11 6.26 -16.85
CA GLY A 35 -15.09 5.55 -17.67
C GLY A 35 -14.86 4.04 -17.71
N ALA A 36 -14.00 3.49 -16.84
CA ALA A 36 -13.71 2.07 -16.78
C ALA A 36 -14.97 1.25 -16.43
N LYS A 37 -15.19 0.15 -17.15
CA LYS A 37 -16.36 -0.70 -16.94
C LYS A 37 -16.11 -1.85 -15.97
N LYS A 38 -14.84 -2.12 -15.66
CA LYS A 38 -14.42 -3.23 -14.81
C LYS A 38 -13.17 -2.85 -14.01
N ALA A 39 -13.12 -3.29 -12.76
CA ALA A 39 -11.96 -3.14 -11.90
C ALA A 39 -11.49 -4.50 -11.35
N TYR A 40 -10.18 -4.61 -11.12
CA TYR A 40 -9.56 -5.79 -10.55
C TYR A 40 -8.74 -5.40 -9.31
N ILE A 41 -9.03 -6.06 -8.21
CA ILE A 41 -8.24 -5.94 -6.97
C ILE A 41 -7.17 -7.03 -7.02
N ALA A 42 -5.97 -6.66 -7.47
CA ALA A 42 -4.82 -7.55 -7.48
C ALA A 42 -4.22 -7.65 -6.07
N ILE A 43 -4.13 -8.87 -5.53
CA ILE A 43 -3.64 -9.14 -4.17
C ILE A 43 -2.89 -10.48 -4.15
N LYS A 44 -1.82 -10.60 -3.34
CA LYS A 44 -1.13 -11.87 -3.17
C LYS A 44 -2.04 -12.90 -2.47
N GLY A 45 -2.14 -14.10 -3.03
CA GLY A 45 -3.01 -15.16 -2.52
C GLY A 45 -2.75 -15.60 -1.09
N LYS A 46 -1.59 -15.26 -0.51
CA LYS A 46 -1.28 -15.52 0.91
C LYS A 46 -2.08 -14.64 1.87
N ASN A 47 -2.56 -13.49 1.46
CA ASN A 47 -3.26 -12.50 2.30
C ASN A 47 -4.75 -12.89 2.48
N LYS A 48 -5.00 -14.11 2.99
CA LYS A 48 -6.35 -14.70 3.07
C LYS A 48 -7.34 -13.87 3.87
N LYS A 49 -6.88 -13.21 4.95
CA LYS A 49 -7.73 -12.38 5.80
C LYS A 49 -8.22 -11.14 5.05
N ALA A 50 -7.33 -10.41 4.38
CA ALA A 50 -7.68 -9.26 3.55
C ALA A 50 -8.59 -9.65 2.37
N ILE A 51 -8.31 -10.80 1.73
CA ILE A 51 -9.15 -11.35 0.65
C ILE A 51 -10.57 -11.64 1.15
N ALA A 52 -10.70 -12.26 2.31
CA ALA A 52 -12.00 -12.55 2.91
C ALA A 52 -12.76 -11.27 3.27
N ALA A 53 -12.06 -10.28 3.86
CA ALA A 53 -12.64 -8.98 4.20
C ALA A 53 -13.21 -8.28 2.96
N ILE A 54 -12.41 -8.14 1.89
CA ILE A 54 -12.87 -7.45 0.69
C ILE A 54 -14.00 -8.22 -0.04
N LYS A 55 -13.89 -9.55 -0.17
CA LYS A 55 -14.90 -10.36 -0.84
C LYS A 55 -16.29 -10.26 -0.19
N LYS A 56 -16.33 -10.10 1.13
CA LYS A 56 -17.58 -9.90 1.87
C LYS A 56 -18.30 -8.61 1.45
N HIS A 57 -17.54 -7.56 1.16
CA HIS A 57 -18.08 -6.24 0.78
C HIS A 57 -18.32 -6.09 -0.73
N LEU A 58 -17.83 -7.03 -1.56
CA LEU A 58 -18.10 -7.04 -3.01
C LEU A 58 -19.42 -7.73 -3.38
N SER A 59 -20.19 -8.22 -2.41
CA SER A 59 -21.46 -8.88 -2.66
C SER A 59 -22.43 -7.92 -3.38
N GLY A 60 -22.82 -8.29 -4.62
CA GLY A 60 -23.67 -7.45 -5.47
C GLY A 60 -22.94 -6.56 -6.48
N LEU A 61 -21.64 -6.32 -6.31
CA LEU A 61 -20.81 -5.55 -7.25
C LEU A 61 -20.20 -6.48 -8.31
N LYS A 62 -20.87 -6.59 -9.46
CA LYS A 62 -20.43 -7.50 -10.54
C LYS A 62 -19.27 -6.98 -11.38
N ASN A 63 -18.93 -5.71 -11.24
CA ASN A 63 -17.91 -5.00 -12.01
C ASN A 63 -16.56 -4.88 -11.29
N ILE A 64 -16.45 -5.38 -10.06
CA ILE A 64 -15.20 -5.40 -9.28
C ILE A 64 -14.87 -6.84 -8.92
N GLU A 65 -13.67 -7.30 -9.30
CA GLU A 65 -13.23 -8.68 -9.07
C GLU A 65 -11.91 -8.73 -8.30
N VAL A 66 -11.78 -9.69 -7.38
CA VAL A 66 -10.49 -10.00 -6.72
C VAL A 66 -9.69 -10.96 -7.59
N ARG A 67 -8.43 -10.61 -7.87
CA ARG A 67 -7.45 -11.45 -8.55
C ARG A 67 -6.33 -11.83 -7.59
N GLU A 68 -6.30 -13.10 -7.21
CA GLU A 68 -5.25 -13.65 -6.37
C GLU A 68 -4.01 -13.94 -7.21
N LEU A 69 -2.92 -13.23 -6.93
CA LEU A 69 -1.66 -13.36 -7.65
C LEU A 69 -0.62 -14.15 -6.84
N LYS A 70 0.43 -14.61 -7.53
CA LYS A 70 1.54 -15.34 -6.91
C LYS A 70 2.33 -14.45 -5.96
N ASP A 71 2.81 -15.03 -4.87
CA ASP A 71 3.73 -14.36 -3.95
C ASP A 71 5.15 -14.46 -4.47
N MET A 72 5.52 -13.55 -5.35
CA MET A 72 6.86 -13.45 -5.93
C MET A 72 7.18 -11.98 -6.24
N TYR A 73 8.47 -11.66 -6.26
CA TYR A 73 8.96 -10.37 -6.74
C TYR A 73 9.23 -10.45 -8.26
N PRO A 74 8.89 -9.45 -9.06
CA PRO A 74 8.23 -8.16 -8.74
C PRO A 74 6.73 -8.14 -9.11
N MET A 75 5.94 -9.08 -8.63
CA MET A 75 4.52 -9.25 -9.01
C MET A 75 3.65 -7.99 -8.77
N GLY A 76 4.08 -7.06 -7.92
CA GLY A 76 3.40 -5.78 -7.67
C GLY A 76 3.74 -4.68 -8.69
N GLU A 77 4.67 -4.93 -9.61
CA GLU A 77 4.97 -4.03 -10.72
C GLU A 77 3.78 -4.00 -11.71
N GLU A 78 3.45 -2.83 -12.24
CA GLU A 78 2.22 -2.59 -13.00
C GLU A 78 2.09 -3.50 -14.23
N ARG A 79 3.17 -3.69 -14.99
CA ARG A 79 3.20 -4.55 -16.19
C ARG A 79 3.05 -6.02 -15.84
N ALA A 80 3.65 -6.45 -14.71
CA ALA A 80 3.51 -7.81 -14.20
C ALA A 80 2.07 -8.09 -13.76
N ILE A 81 1.40 -7.13 -13.11
CA ILE A 81 -0.02 -7.23 -12.76
C ILE A 81 -0.88 -7.33 -14.02
N ILE A 82 -0.66 -6.45 -15.00
CA ILE A 82 -1.41 -6.45 -16.27
C ILE A 82 -1.24 -7.80 -16.98
N HIS A 83 0.01 -8.29 -17.07
CA HIS A 83 0.26 -9.61 -17.65
C HIS A 83 -0.45 -10.72 -16.88
N ALA A 84 -0.37 -10.72 -15.56
CA ALA A 84 -1.00 -11.75 -14.73
C ALA A 84 -2.54 -11.78 -14.84
N ILE A 85 -3.18 -10.64 -15.13
CA ILE A 85 -4.63 -10.53 -15.25
C ILE A 85 -5.12 -10.80 -16.67
N PHE A 86 -4.42 -10.27 -17.68
CA PHE A 86 -4.87 -10.24 -19.06
C PHE A 86 -4.06 -11.15 -20.02
N GLY A 87 -2.90 -11.65 -19.59
CA GLY A 87 -2.02 -12.51 -20.39
C GLY A 87 -1.11 -11.78 -21.39
N ASN A 88 -1.20 -10.47 -21.49
CA ASN A 88 -0.42 -9.66 -22.44
C ASN A 88 0.73 -8.96 -21.75
N TRP A 89 1.95 -9.05 -22.29
CA TRP A 89 3.08 -8.25 -21.86
C TRP A 89 3.06 -6.87 -22.53
N LEU A 90 3.38 -5.86 -21.74
CA LEU A 90 3.70 -4.53 -22.25
C LEU A 90 5.19 -4.46 -22.60
N GLU A 91 5.52 -3.83 -23.73
CA GLU A 91 6.90 -3.53 -24.09
C GLU A 91 7.53 -2.56 -23.08
N PRO A 92 8.87 -2.54 -22.95
CA PRO A 92 9.54 -1.70 -21.94
C PRO A 92 9.21 -0.20 -22.02
N THR A 93 8.85 0.30 -23.19
CA THR A 93 8.48 1.71 -23.43
C THR A 93 6.98 1.98 -23.28
N GLN A 94 6.16 0.94 -23.13
CA GLN A 94 4.71 1.07 -23.00
C GLN A 94 4.31 1.32 -21.54
N LEU A 95 3.24 2.07 -21.38
CA LEU A 95 2.60 2.37 -20.10
C LEU A 95 1.32 1.54 -19.92
N PRO A 96 0.78 1.41 -18.70
CA PRO A 96 -0.53 0.77 -18.46
C PRO A 96 -1.65 1.28 -19.35
N LEU A 97 -1.62 2.56 -19.74
CA LEU A 97 -2.60 3.16 -20.65
C LEU A 97 -2.62 2.54 -22.05
N ASP A 98 -1.47 2.04 -22.53
CA ASP A 98 -1.40 1.35 -23.83
C ASP A 98 -2.19 0.02 -23.80
N ALA A 99 -2.32 -0.59 -22.61
CA ALA A 99 -3.19 -1.72 -22.35
C ALA A 99 -4.62 -1.30 -21.95
N LYS A 100 -4.97 -0.01 -22.09
CA LYS A 100 -6.25 0.57 -21.64
C LYS A 100 -6.53 0.31 -20.16
N CYS A 101 -5.50 0.33 -19.34
CA CYS A 101 -5.55 0.12 -17.91
C CYS A 101 -5.06 1.34 -17.14
N VAL A 102 -5.64 1.57 -15.98
CA VAL A 102 -5.11 2.47 -14.94
C VAL A 102 -4.79 1.60 -13.73
N VAL A 103 -3.56 1.65 -13.26
CA VAL A 103 -3.12 0.91 -12.06
C VAL A 103 -2.94 1.91 -10.92
N LEU A 104 -3.67 1.70 -9.83
CA LEU A 104 -3.64 2.55 -8.65
C LEU A 104 -3.15 1.75 -7.44
N ASN A 105 -2.32 2.38 -6.62
CA ASN A 105 -1.93 1.84 -5.33
C ASN A 105 -3.12 1.84 -4.36
N ALA A 106 -3.06 0.95 -3.40
CA ALA A 106 -4.08 0.78 -2.36
C ALA A 106 -4.42 2.06 -1.60
N GLU A 107 -3.40 2.73 -1.07
CA GLU A 107 -3.55 3.97 -0.32
C GLU A 107 -4.11 5.11 -1.20
N THR A 108 -3.76 5.14 -2.49
CA THR A 108 -4.32 6.11 -3.43
C THR A 108 -5.85 6.01 -3.51
N LEU A 109 -6.40 4.81 -3.47
CA LEU A 109 -7.86 4.61 -3.52
C LEU A 109 -8.55 5.17 -2.28
N SER A 110 -8.00 4.94 -1.08
CA SER A 110 -8.56 5.54 0.14
C SER A 110 -8.45 7.06 0.14
N ASN A 111 -7.35 7.60 -0.39
CA ASN A 111 -7.17 9.04 -0.54
C ASN A 111 -8.14 9.66 -1.55
N ILE A 112 -8.49 8.94 -2.64
CA ILE A 112 -9.53 9.38 -3.58
C ILE A 112 -10.87 9.48 -2.85
N THR A 113 -11.25 8.46 -2.07
CA THR A 113 -12.49 8.48 -1.30
C THR A 113 -12.54 9.68 -0.36
N ARG A 114 -11.49 9.87 0.44
CA ARG A 114 -11.41 11.01 1.38
C ARG A 114 -11.43 12.37 0.66
N ALA A 115 -10.78 12.47 -0.49
CA ALA A 115 -10.79 13.70 -1.26
C ALA A 115 -12.18 14.04 -1.82
N VAL A 116 -12.93 13.05 -2.29
CA VAL A 116 -14.25 13.24 -2.87
C VAL A 116 -15.31 13.49 -1.80
N GLU A 117 -15.33 12.67 -0.74
CA GLU A 117 -16.35 12.68 0.29
C GLU A 117 -16.10 13.77 1.35
N ASP A 118 -14.87 13.87 1.84
CA ASP A 118 -14.50 14.73 2.97
C ASP A 118 -13.78 16.01 2.54
N ARG A 119 -13.45 16.16 1.25
CA ARG A 119 -12.57 17.22 0.72
C ARG A 119 -11.22 17.27 1.43
N LYS A 120 -10.77 16.10 1.93
CA LYS A 120 -9.50 15.97 2.65
C LYS A 120 -8.34 15.83 1.66
N PRO A 121 -7.38 16.76 1.63
CA PRO A 121 -6.16 16.59 0.84
C PRO A 121 -5.26 15.52 1.47
N VAL A 122 -4.25 15.05 0.73
CA VAL A 122 -3.26 14.09 1.25
C VAL A 122 -2.31 14.82 2.20
N ILE A 123 -2.60 14.75 3.49
CA ILE A 123 -1.86 15.39 4.60
C ILE A 123 -1.32 14.37 5.60
N ASP A 124 -1.63 13.12 5.42
CA ASP A 124 -1.18 12.00 6.25
C ASP A 124 -0.81 10.78 5.42
N LYS A 125 -0.19 9.80 6.08
CA LYS A 125 0.29 8.54 5.49
C LYS A 125 -0.02 7.36 6.41
N ASP A 126 -0.30 6.22 5.79
CA ASP A 126 -0.26 4.94 6.48
C ASP A 126 1.16 4.38 6.39
N ILE A 127 1.75 3.98 7.53
CA ILE A 127 3.17 3.63 7.65
C ILE A 127 3.33 2.31 8.39
N THR A 128 4.25 1.48 7.91
CA THR A 128 4.74 0.32 8.64
C THR A 128 6.04 0.65 9.36
N VAL A 129 6.11 0.43 10.67
CA VAL A 129 7.36 0.51 11.46
C VAL A 129 7.77 -0.91 11.84
N VAL A 130 9.03 -1.27 11.56
CA VAL A 130 9.54 -2.64 11.75
C VAL A 130 11.06 -2.65 11.96
N GLY A 131 11.60 -3.78 12.39
CA GLY A 131 13.04 -3.99 12.62
C GLY A 131 13.38 -4.07 14.10
N LYS A 132 14.49 -3.50 14.52
CA LYS A 132 14.94 -3.49 15.93
C LYS A 132 14.06 -2.59 16.80
N ILE A 133 12.81 -2.99 17.01
CA ILE A 133 11.82 -2.32 17.86
C ILE A 133 11.57 -3.19 19.09
N LYS A 134 11.52 -2.57 20.26
CA LYS A 134 11.19 -3.28 21.51
C LYS A 134 9.81 -3.93 21.41
N GLY A 135 9.72 -5.16 21.90
CA GLY A 135 8.48 -5.93 21.83
C GLY A 135 8.43 -6.95 20.68
N GLY A 136 9.48 -7.00 19.83
CA GLY A 136 9.67 -8.04 18.83
C GLY A 136 9.58 -7.53 17.38
N ASN A 137 9.78 -8.47 16.44
CA ASN A 137 9.89 -8.16 15.01
C ASN A 137 8.55 -8.06 14.27
N ALA A 138 7.42 -8.06 14.98
CA ALA A 138 6.12 -7.89 14.34
C ALA A 138 5.98 -6.46 13.78
N PRO A 139 5.48 -6.28 12.54
CA PRO A 139 5.29 -4.95 11.99
C PRO A 139 4.22 -4.17 12.77
N HIS A 140 4.55 -2.94 13.13
CA HIS A 140 3.60 -1.98 13.68
C HIS A 140 2.96 -1.21 12.54
N LEU A 141 1.64 -1.13 12.52
CA LEU A 141 0.88 -0.43 11.48
C LEU A 141 0.31 0.85 12.06
N LEU A 142 0.81 1.99 11.60
CA LEU A 142 0.34 3.31 11.99
C LEU A 142 -0.47 3.90 10.84
N TYR A 143 -1.63 4.42 11.16
CA TYR A 143 -2.56 4.97 10.17
C TYR A 143 -2.75 6.46 10.37
N GLU A 144 -2.94 7.17 9.25
CA GLU A 144 -3.19 8.62 9.22
C GLU A 144 -2.12 9.45 9.96
N VAL A 145 -0.86 9.02 9.84
CA VAL A 145 0.27 9.73 10.42
C VAL A 145 0.49 11.04 9.66
N PRO A 146 0.44 12.21 10.32
CA PRO A 146 0.61 13.48 9.63
C PRO A 146 1.96 13.60 8.91
N ILE A 147 1.95 14.14 7.69
CA ILE A 147 3.17 14.46 6.96
C ILE A 147 3.95 15.50 7.75
N GLY A 148 5.28 15.31 7.86
CA GLY A 148 6.17 16.11 8.71
C GLY A 148 6.39 15.55 10.11
N THR A 149 5.67 14.48 10.51
CA THR A 149 5.94 13.82 11.80
C THR A 149 7.35 13.24 11.81
N PRO A 150 8.18 13.52 12.85
CA PRO A 150 9.50 12.91 12.98
C PRO A 150 9.40 11.38 13.06
N ILE A 151 10.21 10.68 12.28
CA ILE A 151 10.24 9.21 12.27
C ILE A 151 10.61 8.67 13.67
N LYS A 152 11.47 9.35 14.39
CA LYS A 152 11.84 9.03 15.77
C LYS A 152 10.62 8.89 16.69
N ASN A 153 9.65 9.79 16.55
CA ASN A 153 8.43 9.75 17.37
C ASN A 153 7.60 8.50 17.06
N LEU A 154 7.54 8.09 15.79
CA LEU A 154 6.82 6.85 15.39
C LEU A 154 7.50 5.62 15.98
N ILE A 155 8.82 5.57 15.96
CA ILE A 155 9.60 4.48 16.55
C ILE A 155 9.38 4.43 18.07
N GLU A 156 9.36 5.58 18.74
CA GLU A 156 9.09 5.69 20.18
C GLU A 156 7.68 5.21 20.53
N GLU A 157 6.67 5.59 19.74
CA GLU A 157 5.28 5.11 19.89
C GLU A 157 5.17 3.59 19.74
N CYS A 158 5.99 2.99 18.88
CA CYS A 158 6.05 1.54 18.70
C CYS A 158 6.84 0.80 19.80
N GLY A 159 7.35 1.49 20.81
CA GLY A 159 8.09 0.91 21.93
C GLY A 159 9.56 1.31 22.01
N GLY A 160 10.06 2.05 21.03
CA GLY A 160 11.45 2.49 20.94
C GLY A 160 12.38 1.45 20.34
N ILE A 161 13.63 1.85 20.12
CA ILE A 161 14.67 1.00 19.53
C ILE A 161 15.14 -0.04 20.54
N ASP A 162 15.33 -1.28 20.09
CA ASP A 162 15.88 -2.37 20.89
C ASP A 162 17.41 -2.48 20.70
N GLY A 163 18.15 -1.98 21.68
CA GLY A 163 19.60 -2.01 21.67
C GLY A 163 20.24 -0.96 20.75
N GLU A 164 21.38 -1.31 20.19
CA GLU A 164 22.09 -0.49 19.20
C GLU A 164 21.46 -0.71 17.81
N TYR A 165 21.29 0.37 17.05
CA TYR A 165 20.83 0.31 15.65
C TYR A 165 21.92 0.81 14.70
N GLY A 166 21.88 0.32 13.45
CA GLY A 166 22.80 0.78 12.41
C GLY A 166 22.25 2.01 11.70
N GLU A 167 21.13 1.83 11.02
CA GLU A 167 20.49 2.87 10.19
C GLU A 167 18.97 2.76 10.28
N VAL A 168 18.30 3.83 9.85
CA VAL A 168 16.86 3.81 9.65
C VAL A 168 16.58 3.96 8.15
N VAL A 169 15.91 2.96 7.57
CA VAL A 169 15.54 2.98 6.17
C VAL A 169 14.10 3.48 6.03
N ILE A 170 13.92 4.58 5.31
CA ILE A 170 12.60 5.13 5.00
C ILE A 170 12.12 4.56 3.67
N GLY A 171 10.98 3.89 3.68
CA GLY A 171 10.47 3.08 2.58
C GLY A 171 10.60 1.58 2.87
N GLY A 172 10.73 0.77 1.81
CA GLY A 172 10.92 -0.66 1.91
C GLY A 172 12.39 -1.09 1.79
N PRO A 173 12.71 -2.37 2.04
CA PRO A 173 14.09 -2.88 1.97
C PRO A 173 14.73 -2.78 0.59
N TYR A 174 13.93 -2.77 -0.49
CA TYR A 174 14.45 -2.75 -1.86
C TYR A 174 14.58 -1.35 -2.45
N THR A 175 13.67 -0.45 -2.14
CA THR A 175 13.61 0.88 -2.76
C THR A 175 13.74 2.02 -1.77
N GLY A 176 13.78 1.73 -0.48
CA GLY A 176 13.94 2.71 0.58
C GLY A 176 15.34 3.34 0.59
N LYS A 177 15.47 4.39 1.38
CA LYS A 177 16.73 5.11 1.58
C LYS A 177 17.09 5.14 3.06
N ALA A 178 18.35 4.89 3.35
CA ALA A 178 18.89 5.13 4.68
C ALA A 178 18.91 6.64 4.97
N GLU A 179 18.38 7.04 6.09
CA GLU A 179 18.31 8.43 6.52
C GLU A 179 18.78 8.56 7.96
N ASP A 180 19.23 9.77 8.31
CA ASP A 180 19.54 10.12 9.68
C ASP A 180 18.25 10.24 10.49
N LEU A 181 18.13 9.44 11.54
CA LEU A 181 16.94 9.39 12.39
C LEU A 181 16.57 10.75 13.01
N GLU A 182 17.54 11.57 13.32
CA GLU A 182 17.28 12.88 13.95
C GLU A 182 16.62 13.89 12.99
N ASN A 183 16.82 13.69 11.68
CA ASN A 183 16.30 14.59 10.65
C ASN A 183 15.17 13.98 9.81
N ALA A 184 14.99 12.65 9.88
CA ALA A 184 14.00 11.94 9.09
C ALA A 184 12.56 12.29 9.52
N VAL A 185 11.74 12.67 8.54
CA VAL A 185 10.32 12.98 8.74
C VAL A 185 9.43 12.22 7.76
N VAL A 186 8.19 12.05 8.13
CA VAL A 186 7.17 11.48 7.23
C VAL A 186 6.94 12.39 6.04
N THR A 187 7.05 11.84 4.85
CA THR A 187 6.75 12.50 3.57
C THR A 187 5.64 11.74 2.84
N LYS A 188 5.15 12.26 1.73
CA LYS A 188 4.19 11.55 0.87
C LYS A 188 4.72 10.21 0.33
N MET A 189 6.05 10.01 0.34
CA MET A 189 6.71 8.79 -0.14
C MET A 189 7.01 7.78 0.96
N SER A 190 6.80 8.13 2.22
CA SER A 190 7.13 7.28 3.37
C SER A 190 6.09 6.17 3.54
N GLY A 191 6.34 4.97 3.02
CA GLY A 191 5.51 3.78 3.23
C GLY A 191 5.96 2.94 4.42
N GLY A 192 7.18 3.13 4.92
CA GLY A 192 7.72 2.41 6.04
C GLY A 192 8.91 3.09 6.70
N ALA A 193 9.21 2.65 7.92
CA ALA A 193 10.43 2.96 8.65
C ALA A 193 11.00 1.65 9.20
N ILE A 194 12.20 1.29 8.77
CA ILE A 194 12.87 0.04 9.13
C ILE A 194 14.11 0.37 9.95
N VAL A 195 14.15 -0.09 11.19
CA VAL A 195 15.32 0.05 12.07
C VAL A 195 16.20 -1.19 11.90
N THR A 196 17.44 -1.01 11.40
CA THR A 196 18.38 -2.11 11.10
C THR A 196 19.40 -2.33 12.21
#